data_4c94e8f2d31557079321569e91dbf635
#
_entry.id   4c94e8f2d31557079321569e91dbf635
#
_cell.length_a   1.000
_cell.length_b   1.000
_cell.length_c   1.000
_cell.angle_alpha   90.00
_cell.angle_beta   90.00
_cell.angle_gamma   90.00
#
_symmetry.space_group_name_H-M   'P 1'
#
loop_
_entity.id
_entity.type
_entity.pdbx_description
1 polymer ?
#
loop_
_entity_poly.entity_id
_entity_poly.type
_entity_poly.pdbx_seq_one_letter_code
_entity_poly.pdbx_strand_id
1 'polypeptide(L)'
;IGGIWFDGHWDQKEWDGKTFGKVKVDWHYDEIYGMIHEIQPQALIGNNHHIGVIDGEDFQMFEKDLPGKNTTGWGTPADQIGAVPLEVCETINGSWGFNLQDRKHKTDKELIHYLIKAAGYGSNLLLNVGPMPNGKIQPKHQTSLKAMGAWLKEYGNTIYGTRKGPIPANDDFVSTQKGKSVFVHLLNPSVEIIHADEVPVRIKGIYDMKTNTKLTYRNDSFGLAIDVSKLAKDDIDTVIKIVLR
;
A
#
# COMPACT_ATOMS: atom_id res chain seq x y z
N ILE A 1 6.94 20.55 -13.88
CA ILE A 1 6.45 19.16 -13.79
C ILE A 1 6.79 18.63 -12.41
N GLY A 2 5.89 17.81 -11.82
CA GLY A 2 6.09 17.26 -10.46
C GLY A 2 6.90 15.98 -10.41
N GLY A 3 6.95 15.24 -11.51
CA GLY A 3 7.70 13.99 -11.61
C GLY A 3 7.45 13.26 -12.92
N ILE A 4 8.20 12.18 -13.13
CA ILE A 4 8.07 11.29 -14.27
C ILE A 4 7.90 9.87 -13.77
N TRP A 5 6.91 9.19 -14.31
CA TRP A 5 6.57 7.80 -14.03
C TRP A 5 6.95 6.96 -15.25
N PHE A 6 8.02 6.15 -15.13
CA PHE A 6 8.50 5.27 -16.19
C PHE A 6 7.80 3.91 -16.14
N ASP A 7 7.68 3.28 -17.31
CA ASP A 7 7.03 1.98 -17.48
C ASP A 7 7.63 1.23 -18.68
N GLY A 8 7.41 -0.08 -18.77
CA GLY A 8 7.78 -0.84 -19.97
C GLY A 8 9.17 -1.46 -19.96
N HIS A 9 9.90 -1.46 -18.84
CA HIS A 9 11.24 -2.05 -18.72
C HIS A 9 11.30 -3.52 -19.17
N TRP A 10 10.21 -4.26 -18.98
CA TRP A 10 10.09 -5.69 -19.32
C TRP A 10 9.88 -5.99 -20.80
N ASP A 11 9.59 -5.01 -21.66
CA ASP A 11 9.40 -5.18 -23.10
C ASP A 11 10.70 -5.37 -23.87
N GLN A 12 11.67 -6.07 -23.26
CA GLN A 12 12.96 -6.43 -23.81
C GLN A 12 12.88 -7.86 -24.38
N LYS A 13 12.09 -8.05 -25.44
CA LYS A 13 11.92 -9.37 -26.05
C LYS A 13 12.32 -9.34 -27.51
N GLU A 14 13.30 -10.16 -27.86
CA GLU A 14 13.65 -10.41 -29.25
C GLU A 14 13.04 -11.75 -29.69
N TRP A 15 12.47 -11.76 -30.88
CA TRP A 15 11.93 -12.96 -31.51
C TRP A 15 13.06 -13.70 -32.24
N ASP A 16 13.39 -14.90 -31.80
CA ASP A 16 14.43 -15.75 -32.38
C ASP A 16 13.90 -16.70 -33.45
N GLY A 17 12.66 -16.54 -33.92
CA GLY A 17 11.94 -17.41 -34.84
C GLY A 17 11.15 -18.54 -34.18
N LYS A 18 11.25 -18.73 -32.84
CA LYS A 18 10.51 -19.76 -32.10
C LYS A 18 9.98 -19.24 -30.76
N THR A 19 10.79 -18.46 -30.04
CA THR A 19 10.47 -17.94 -28.70
C THR A 19 10.89 -16.49 -28.60
N PHE A 20 10.23 -15.75 -27.68
CA PHE A 20 10.73 -14.44 -27.28
C PHE A 20 11.82 -14.62 -26.23
N GLY A 21 13.06 -14.34 -26.58
CA GLY A 21 14.19 -14.25 -25.67
C GLY A 21 14.26 -12.91 -24.94
N LYS A 22 14.95 -12.87 -23.80
CA LYS A 22 15.30 -11.60 -23.16
C LYS A 22 16.51 -11.01 -23.87
N VAL A 23 16.38 -9.82 -24.42
CA VAL A 23 17.50 -9.00 -24.88
C VAL A 23 17.92 -8.11 -23.74
N LYS A 24 19.22 -8.03 -23.46
CA LYS A 24 19.77 -7.06 -22.52
C LYS A 24 19.83 -5.71 -23.22
N VAL A 25 18.83 -4.88 -23.02
CA VAL A 25 18.83 -3.48 -23.48
C VAL A 25 19.40 -2.61 -22.39
N ASP A 26 20.35 -1.77 -22.73
CA ASP A 26 20.77 -0.66 -21.88
C ASP A 26 19.84 0.52 -22.15
N TRP A 27 19.03 0.86 -21.16
CA TRP A 27 18.07 1.97 -21.22
C TRP A 27 18.71 3.32 -20.89
N HIS A 28 19.98 3.34 -20.51
CA HIS A 28 20.68 4.55 -20.08
C HIS A 28 19.95 5.33 -18.98
N TYR A 29 19.39 4.61 -18.00
CA TYR A 29 18.62 5.24 -16.93
C TYR A 29 19.43 6.24 -16.12
N ASP A 30 20.70 5.98 -15.87
CA ASP A 30 21.64 6.88 -15.19
C ASP A 30 21.74 8.24 -15.91
N GLU A 31 21.88 8.24 -17.24
CA GLU A 31 21.93 9.46 -18.05
C GLU A 31 20.54 10.16 -18.06
N ILE A 32 19.46 9.40 -18.22
CA ILE A 32 18.09 9.95 -18.29
C ILE A 32 17.70 10.57 -16.93
N TYR A 33 17.91 9.87 -15.83
CA TYR A 33 17.57 10.35 -14.49
C TYR A 33 18.45 11.54 -14.10
N GLY A 34 19.76 11.48 -14.40
CA GLY A 34 20.68 12.59 -14.20
C GLY A 34 20.26 13.85 -14.95
N MET A 35 19.89 13.72 -16.23
CA MET A 35 19.38 14.85 -17.04
C MET A 35 18.08 15.43 -16.47
N ILE A 36 17.14 14.59 -16.01
CA ILE A 36 15.88 15.06 -15.43
C ILE A 36 16.17 15.89 -14.17
N HIS A 37 17.00 15.38 -13.26
CA HIS A 37 17.33 16.07 -12.01
C HIS A 37 18.18 17.34 -12.27
N GLU A 38 19.00 17.38 -13.31
CA GLU A 38 19.74 18.58 -13.71
C GLU A 38 18.78 19.69 -14.19
N ILE A 39 17.81 19.34 -15.04
CA ILE A 39 16.88 20.30 -15.64
C ILE A 39 15.74 20.67 -14.69
N GLN A 40 15.27 19.71 -13.90
CA GLN A 40 14.11 19.82 -12.99
C GLN A 40 14.43 19.17 -11.63
N PRO A 41 15.29 19.79 -10.77
CA PRO A 41 15.75 19.17 -9.53
C PRO A 41 14.66 18.74 -8.53
N GLN A 42 13.45 19.30 -8.66
CA GLN A 42 12.30 18.96 -7.81
C GLN A 42 11.41 17.86 -8.41
N ALA A 43 11.66 17.42 -9.65
CA ALA A 43 10.86 16.37 -10.27
C ALA A 43 11.19 15.01 -9.66
N LEU A 44 10.17 14.28 -9.22
CA LEU A 44 10.34 12.93 -8.68
C LEU A 44 10.40 11.91 -9.81
N ILE A 45 11.27 10.92 -9.66
CA ILE A 45 11.44 9.82 -10.62
C ILE A 45 11.02 8.51 -9.95
N GLY A 46 10.09 7.80 -10.58
CA GLY A 46 9.73 6.43 -10.26
C GLY A 46 9.63 5.59 -11.53
N ASN A 47 9.99 4.31 -11.43
CA ASN A 47 9.98 3.40 -12.56
C ASN A 47 9.35 2.05 -12.17
N ASN A 48 8.32 1.65 -12.93
CA ASN A 48 7.61 0.39 -12.74
C ASN A 48 8.36 -0.77 -13.45
N HIS A 49 9.59 -1.04 -13.05
CA HIS A 49 10.46 -2.04 -13.66
C HIS A 49 10.49 -3.40 -12.93
N HIS A 50 9.83 -3.51 -11.79
CA HIS A 50 9.71 -4.75 -10.98
C HIS A 50 11.04 -5.32 -10.46
N ILE A 51 12.06 -4.48 -10.31
CA ILE A 51 13.38 -4.83 -9.73
C ILE A 51 13.71 -3.91 -8.56
N GLY A 52 14.89 -4.06 -7.98
CA GLY A 52 15.40 -3.14 -6.97
C GLY A 52 15.59 -1.71 -7.49
N VAL A 53 15.68 -0.77 -6.58
CA VAL A 53 15.86 0.67 -6.89
C VAL A 53 17.11 0.88 -7.76
N ILE A 54 16.96 1.65 -8.82
CA ILE A 54 18.08 2.13 -9.66
C ILE A 54 18.49 3.51 -9.15
N ASP A 55 19.78 3.80 -9.19
CA ASP A 55 20.32 5.10 -8.77
C ASP A 55 19.64 6.26 -9.53
N GLY A 56 19.20 7.26 -8.78
CA GLY A 56 18.44 8.40 -9.33
C GLY A 56 16.92 8.26 -9.23
N GLU A 57 16.39 7.14 -8.76
CA GLU A 57 14.97 7.02 -8.43
C GLU A 57 14.66 7.61 -7.05
N ASP A 58 13.58 8.41 -6.98
CA ASP A 58 13.12 9.06 -5.76
C ASP A 58 12.13 8.21 -4.97
N PHE A 59 11.48 7.25 -5.62
CA PHE A 59 10.58 6.28 -5.00
C PHE A 59 10.54 4.98 -5.80
N GLN A 60 10.33 3.86 -5.08
CA GLN A 60 10.19 2.53 -5.69
C GLN A 60 8.73 2.19 -5.90
N MET A 61 8.44 1.59 -7.05
CA MET A 61 7.09 1.28 -7.49
C MET A 61 6.78 -0.21 -7.42
N PHE A 62 5.52 -0.50 -7.10
CA PHE A 62 4.95 -1.84 -7.06
C PHE A 62 3.63 -1.84 -7.82
N GLU A 63 3.40 -2.81 -8.70
CA GLU A 63 2.15 -2.92 -9.45
C GLU A 63 1.31 -4.06 -8.88
N LYS A 64 0.11 -3.73 -8.38
CA LYS A 64 -0.90 -4.66 -7.81
C LYS A 64 -0.44 -5.48 -6.61
N ASP A 65 0.85 -5.68 -6.44
CA ASP A 65 1.43 -6.33 -5.27
C ASP A 65 1.87 -5.33 -4.21
N LEU A 66 1.58 -5.62 -2.95
CA LEU A 66 2.13 -4.86 -1.84
C LEU A 66 3.65 -5.10 -1.73
N PRO A 67 4.44 -4.14 -1.20
CA PRO A 67 5.87 -4.33 -1.03
C PRO A 67 6.21 -5.64 -0.31
N GLY A 68 7.04 -6.46 -0.94
CA GLY A 68 7.45 -7.78 -0.44
C GLY A 68 6.42 -8.91 -0.63
N LYS A 69 5.33 -8.66 -1.35
CA LYS A 69 4.41 -9.68 -1.85
C LYS A 69 4.65 -9.95 -3.33
N ASN A 70 4.31 -11.15 -3.77
CA ASN A 70 4.39 -11.53 -5.18
C ASN A 70 3.21 -12.46 -5.52
N THR A 71 2.01 -11.89 -5.52
CA THR A 71 0.77 -12.61 -5.84
C THR A 71 0.50 -12.62 -7.35
N THR A 72 1.04 -11.64 -8.06
CA THR A 72 0.93 -11.51 -9.53
C THR A 72 1.92 -12.37 -10.28
N GLY A 73 3.03 -12.77 -9.64
CA GLY A 73 4.12 -13.54 -10.26
C GLY A 73 5.25 -12.68 -10.87
N TRP A 74 5.11 -11.36 -10.85
CA TRP A 74 6.15 -10.40 -11.30
C TRP A 74 6.49 -9.33 -10.25
N GLY A 75 6.04 -9.51 -9.00
CA GLY A 75 6.33 -8.58 -7.91
C GLY A 75 7.83 -8.51 -7.61
N THR A 76 8.29 -7.33 -7.19
CA THR A 76 9.68 -7.13 -6.76
C THR A 76 10.00 -8.01 -5.54
N PRO A 77 11.11 -8.76 -5.55
CA PRO A 77 11.54 -9.56 -4.42
C PRO A 77 11.69 -8.74 -3.13
N ALA A 78 11.37 -9.34 -1.98
CA ALA A 78 11.37 -8.65 -0.70
C ALA A 78 12.75 -8.12 -0.27
N ASP A 79 13.82 -8.79 -0.67
CA ASP A 79 15.21 -8.41 -0.45
C ASP A 79 15.71 -7.28 -1.38
N GLN A 80 14.89 -6.89 -2.36
CA GLN A 80 15.14 -5.78 -3.28
C GLN A 80 14.32 -4.53 -2.96
N ILE A 81 13.64 -4.50 -1.82
CA ILE A 81 12.94 -3.30 -1.37
C ILE A 81 13.98 -2.29 -0.87
N GLY A 82 14.03 -1.13 -1.52
CA GLY A 82 14.97 -0.05 -1.20
C GLY A 82 14.57 0.78 0.02
N ALA A 83 15.44 1.71 0.39
CA ALA A 83 15.22 2.65 1.49
C ALA A 83 14.47 3.93 1.07
N VAL A 84 14.13 4.07 -0.21
CA VAL A 84 13.35 5.19 -0.75
C VAL A 84 11.86 5.06 -0.40
N PRO A 85 11.05 6.13 -0.51
CA PRO A 85 9.60 6.03 -0.42
C PRO A 85 9.03 4.96 -1.36
N LEU A 86 7.97 4.29 -0.93
CA LEU A 86 7.33 3.22 -1.71
C LEU A 86 5.95 3.69 -2.21
N GLU A 87 5.59 3.28 -3.43
CA GLU A 87 4.27 3.48 -4.01
C GLU A 87 3.77 2.17 -4.61
N VAL A 88 2.51 1.84 -4.35
CA VAL A 88 1.82 0.74 -5.03
C VAL A 88 0.71 1.30 -5.90
N CYS A 89 0.63 0.87 -7.16
CA CYS A 89 -0.48 1.21 -8.03
C CYS A 89 -1.46 0.03 -8.17
N GLU A 90 -2.76 0.36 -8.18
CA GLU A 90 -3.85 -0.61 -8.30
C GLU A 90 -5.03 0.00 -9.05
N THR A 91 -5.90 -0.85 -9.60
CA THR A 91 -7.12 -0.46 -10.33
C THR A 91 -8.38 -0.74 -9.50
N ILE A 92 -9.46 0.01 -9.74
CA ILE A 92 -10.78 -0.28 -9.14
C ILE A 92 -11.40 -1.55 -9.76
N ASN A 93 -11.09 -1.82 -11.02
CA ASN A 93 -11.50 -3.01 -11.78
C ASN A 93 -10.28 -3.75 -12.32
N GLY A 94 -10.43 -4.59 -13.33
CA GLY A 94 -9.32 -5.36 -13.91
C GLY A 94 -8.44 -4.59 -14.90
N SER A 95 -8.98 -3.51 -15.48
CA SER A 95 -8.34 -2.78 -16.59
C SER A 95 -7.77 -1.43 -16.13
N TRP A 96 -6.58 -1.07 -16.61
CA TRP A 96 -5.99 0.25 -16.40
C TRP A 96 -6.75 1.36 -17.14
N GLY A 97 -7.10 1.11 -18.40
CA GLY A 97 -7.93 2.02 -19.21
C GLY A 97 -9.42 1.70 -19.10
N PHE A 98 -10.24 2.55 -19.74
CA PHE A 98 -11.68 2.30 -19.88
C PHE A 98 -11.93 1.05 -20.72
N ASN A 99 -12.70 0.10 -20.18
CA ASN A 99 -13.09 -1.13 -20.86
C ASN A 99 -14.56 -1.46 -20.56
N LEU A 100 -15.41 -1.40 -21.57
CA LEU A 100 -16.85 -1.71 -21.47
C LEU A 100 -17.14 -3.15 -21.04
N GLN A 101 -16.23 -4.08 -21.32
CA GLN A 101 -16.41 -5.50 -21.00
C GLN A 101 -15.95 -5.84 -19.58
N ASP A 102 -15.13 -4.98 -18.96
CA ASP A 102 -14.63 -5.17 -17.61
C ASP A 102 -15.68 -4.73 -16.58
N ARG A 103 -16.43 -5.70 -16.09
CA ARG A 103 -17.50 -5.50 -15.09
C ARG A 103 -17.10 -5.97 -13.69
N LYS A 104 -15.90 -6.51 -13.52
CA LYS A 104 -15.40 -6.97 -12.22
C LYS A 104 -14.78 -5.81 -11.46
N HIS A 105 -15.59 -5.15 -10.64
CA HIS A 105 -15.11 -4.07 -9.78
C HIS A 105 -14.84 -4.62 -8.38
N LYS A 106 -13.74 -4.17 -7.77
CA LYS A 106 -13.50 -4.39 -6.35
C LYS A 106 -14.63 -3.76 -5.54
N THR A 107 -15.00 -4.39 -4.45
CA THR A 107 -15.95 -3.83 -3.47
C THR A 107 -15.32 -2.65 -2.74
N ASP A 108 -16.15 -1.81 -2.13
CA ASP A 108 -15.67 -0.68 -1.32
C ASP A 108 -14.81 -1.18 -0.15
N LYS A 109 -15.15 -2.32 0.45
CA LYS A 109 -14.37 -3.00 1.49
C LYS A 109 -12.98 -3.41 0.96
N GLU A 110 -12.90 -4.07 -0.19
CA GLU A 110 -11.61 -4.47 -0.78
C GLU A 110 -10.72 -3.27 -1.07
N LEU A 111 -11.28 -2.17 -1.57
CA LEU A 111 -10.51 -0.95 -1.86
C LEU A 111 -10.00 -0.26 -0.60
N ILE A 112 -10.84 -0.18 0.46
CA ILE A 112 -10.45 0.37 1.76
C ILE A 112 -9.37 -0.52 2.39
N HIS A 113 -9.56 -1.85 2.37
CA HIS A 113 -8.55 -2.80 2.86
C HIS A 113 -7.22 -2.66 2.10
N TYR A 114 -7.28 -2.44 0.78
CA TYR A 114 -6.07 -2.26 -0.01
C TYR A 114 -5.32 -0.98 0.38
N LEU A 115 -6.03 0.13 0.57
CA LEU A 115 -5.46 1.39 1.09
C LEU A 115 -4.81 1.19 2.46
N ILE A 116 -5.51 0.54 3.39
CA ILE A 116 -5.01 0.26 4.74
C ILE A 116 -3.76 -0.63 4.68
N LYS A 117 -3.80 -1.68 3.87
CA LYS A 117 -2.65 -2.57 3.68
C LYS A 117 -1.47 -1.85 3.05
N ALA A 118 -1.69 -1.02 2.02
CA ALA A 118 -0.63 -0.21 1.43
C ALA A 118 0.09 0.63 2.50
N ALA A 119 -0.66 1.37 3.32
CA ALA A 119 -0.09 2.16 4.42
C ALA A 119 0.63 1.29 5.47
N GLY A 120 0.06 0.13 5.83
CA GLY A 120 0.67 -0.81 6.79
C GLY A 120 1.94 -1.49 6.27
N TYR A 121 2.09 -1.61 4.95
CA TYR A 121 3.33 -2.06 4.30
C TYR A 121 4.30 -0.91 4.03
N GLY A 122 3.94 0.33 4.38
CA GLY A 122 4.80 1.51 4.28
C GLY A 122 4.81 2.17 2.91
N SER A 123 3.79 1.92 2.07
CA SER A 123 3.68 2.51 0.75
C SER A 123 2.51 3.48 0.62
N ASN A 124 2.63 4.43 -0.30
CA ASN A 124 1.50 5.20 -0.80
C ASN A 124 0.65 4.33 -1.75
N LEU A 125 -0.61 4.66 -1.90
CA LEU A 125 -1.50 4.04 -2.88
C LEU A 125 -1.80 5.02 -4.03
N LEU A 126 -1.46 4.63 -5.25
CA LEU A 126 -1.93 5.23 -6.49
C LEU A 126 -3.12 4.40 -7.01
N LEU A 127 -4.34 4.85 -6.73
CA LEU A 127 -5.55 4.15 -7.19
C LEU A 127 -5.98 4.69 -8.55
N ASN A 128 -5.83 3.86 -9.58
CA ASN A 128 -6.14 4.20 -10.96
C ASN A 128 -7.65 4.16 -11.26
N VAL A 129 -8.08 5.10 -12.10
CA VAL A 129 -9.39 5.11 -12.75
C VAL A 129 -9.19 5.19 -14.27
N GLY A 130 -9.98 4.43 -15.03
CA GLY A 130 -10.02 4.51 -16.49
C GLY A 130 -11.11 5.50 -16.96
N PRO A 131 -10.79 6.75 -17.32
CA PRO A 131 -11.80 7.70 -17.80
C PRO A 131 -12.51 7.20 -19.05
N MET A 132 -13.82 7.45 -19.14
CA MET A 132 -14.62 7.17 -20.33
C MET A 132 -14.16 8.05 -21.50
N PRO A 133 -14.54 7.74 -22.77
CA PRO A 133 -14.16 8.53 -23.94
C PRO A 133 -14.57 10.01 -23.88
N ASN A 134 -15.56 10.36 -23.05
CA ASN A 134 -16.00 11.75 -22.82
C ASN A 134 -15.21 12.45 -21.68
N GLY A 135 -14.13 11.85 -21.18
CA GLY A 135 -13.27 12.36 -20.11
C GLY A 135 -13.83 12.22 -18.69
N LYS A 136 -15.02 11.67 -18.50
CA LYS A 136 -15.63 11.51 -17.17
C LYS A 136 -15.21 10.18 -16.53
N ILE A 137 -15.04 10.20 -15.20
CA ILE A 137 -14.87 8.98 -14.41
C ILE A 137 -16.18 8.18 -14.40
N GLN A 138 -16.10 6.87 -14.56
CA GLN A 138 -17.23 5.96 -14.54
C GLN A 138 -18.07 6.14 -13.25
N PRO A 139 -19.42 6.13 -13.32
CA PRO A 139 -20.26 6.30 -12.13
C PRO A 139 -19.96 5.30 -11.01
N LYS A 140 -19.65 4.04 -11.35
CA LYS A 140 -19.29 3.01 -10.37
C LYS A 140 -17.99 3.38 -9.64
N HIS A 141 -16.96 3.84 -10.36
CA HIS A 141 -15.71 4.31 -9.75
C HIS A 141 -15.94 5.52 -8.86
N GLN A 142 -16.79 6.48 -9.28
CA GLN A 142 -17.15 7.63 -8.44
C GLN A 142 -17.81 7.19 -7.12
N THR A 143 -18.68 6.17 -7.16
CA THR A 143 -19.33 5.63 -5.95
C THR A 143 -18.29 5.04 -5.00
N SER A 144 -17.39 4.20 -5.49
CA SER A 144 -16.34 3.58 -4.67
C SER A 144 -15.36 4.63 -4.10
N LEU A 145 -14.96 5.63 -4.89
CA LEU A 145 -14.11 6.73 -4.40
C LEU A 145 -14.80 7.56 -3.30
N LYS A 146 -16.13 7.77 -3.41
CA LYS A 146 -16.90 8.44 -2.35
C LYS A 146 -16.99 7.60 -1.08
N ALA A 147 -17.14 6.29 -1.19
CA ALA A 147 -17.13 5.38 -0.04
C ALA A 147 -15.77 5.40 0.68
N MET A 148 -14.67 5.32 -0.08
CA MET A 148 -13.31 5.47 0.47
C MET A 148 -13.13 6.84 1.13
N GLY A 149 -13.62 7.92 0.49
CA GLY A 149 -13.57 9.27 1.05
C GLY A 149 -14.37 9.42 2.35
N ALA A 150 -15.52 8.75 2.48
CA ALA A 150 -16.31 8.72 3.71
C ALA A 150 -15.55 8.01 4.85
N TRP A 151 -14.93 6.86 4.56
CA TRP A 151 -14.08 6.15 5.53
C TRP A 151 -12.87 6.99 5.94
N LEU A 152 -12.18 7.62 4.98
CA LEU A 152 -11.03 8.51 5.24
C LEU A 152 -11.40 9.76 6.04
N LYS A 153 -12.63 10.25 5.94
CA LYS A 153 -13.10 11.37 6.76
C LYS A 153 -13.11 11.01 8.25
N GLU A 154 -13.37 9.76 8.59
CA GLU A 154 -13.39 9.26 9.96
C GLU A 154 -11.99 8.79 10.42
N TYR A 155 -11.32 8.00 9.58
CA TYR A 155 -10.08 7.30 9.94
C TYR A 155 -8.82 7.82 9.23
N GLY A 156 -8.88 8.87 8.43
CA GLY A 156 -7.74 9.36 7.64
C GLY A 156 -6.51 9.74 8.45
N ASN A 157 -6.66 10.10 9.74
CA ASN A 157 -5.56 10.37 10.64
C ASN A 157 -4.72 9.13 10.97
N THR A 158 -5.23 7.92 10.70
CA THR A 158 -4.54 6.64 10.86
C THR A 158 -3.77 6.23 9.59
N ILE A 159 -3.96 6.99 8.50
CA ILE A 159 -3.34 6.78 7.19
C ILE A 159 -2.43 7.96 6.82
N TYR A 160 -2.98 9.19 6.82
CA TYR A 160 -2.24 10.36 6.36
C TYR A 160 -1.10 10.77 7.30
N GLY A 161 0.10 10.88 6.72
CA GLY A 161 1.30 11.26 7.43
C GLY A 161 1.79 10.20 8.43
N THR A 162 1.38 8.95 8.21
CA THR A 162 1.87 7.80 8.97
C THR A 162 3.09 7.16 8.30
N ARG A 163 3.68 6.18 8.97
CA ARG A 163 4.66 5.23 8.46
C ARG A 163 4.19 3.83 8.83
N LYS A 164 4.79 2.80 8.26
CA LYS A 164 4.61 1.42 8.68
C LYS A 164 4.74 1.31 10.20
N GLY A 165 3.78 0.65 10.84
CA GLY A 165 3.79 0.45 12.29
C GLY A 165 4.71 -0.69 12.72
N PRO A 166 4.99 -0.80 14.03
CA PRO A 166 5.90 -1.80 14.59
C PRO A 166 5.29 -3.21 14.69
N ILE A 167 3.98 -3.35 14.55
CA ILE A 167 3.30 -4.65 14.58
C ILE A 167 3.33 -5.22 13.16
N PRO A 168 3.93 -6.41 12.96
CA PRO A 168 4.02 -7.02 11.64
C PRO A 168 2.65 -7.21 10.98
N ALA A 169 2.57 -6.84 9.71
CA ALA A 169 1.36 -6.99 8.92
C ALA A 169 1.10 -8.46 8.56
N ASN A 170 -0.16 -8.88 8.64
CA ASN A 170 -0.65 -10.16 8.13
C ASN A 170 -2.01 -9.96 7.42
N ASP A 171 -2.71 -11.05 7.11
CA ASP A 171 -3.98 -10.97 6.41
C ASP A 171 -5.12 -10.44 7.28
N ASP A 172 -5.02 -10.59 8.61
CA ASP A 172 -6.04 -10.22 9.58
C ASP A 172 -5.92 -8.78 10.06
N PHE A 173 -4.71 -8.26 10.14
CA PHE A 173 -4.45 -6.89 10.60
C PHE A 173 -3.13 -6.32 10.06
N VAL A 174 -3.07 -5.01 10.04
CA VAL A 174 -1.84 -4.25 9.76
C VAL A 174 -1.70 -3.11 10.75
N SER A 175 -0.50 -2.53 10.86
CA SER A 175 -0.31 -1.36 11.71
C SER A 175 0.34 -0.20 10.99
N THR A 176 -0.09 1.02 11.35
CA THR A 176 0.53 2.28 10.96
C THR A 176 0.98 3.04 12.20
N GLN A 177 1.91 3.97 12.06
CA GLN A 177 2.41 4.78 13.18
C GLN A 177 2.52 6.25 12.81
N LYS A 178 2.11 7.12 13.74
CA LYS A 178 2.29 8.56 13.69
C LYS A 178 2.75 9.09 15.05
N GLY A 179 4.01 9.49 15.14
CA GLY A 179 4.60 9.90 16.40
C GLY A 179 4.49 8.81 17.47
N LYS A 180 3.88 9.14 18.62
CA LYS A 180 3.66 8.19 19.72
C LYS A 180 2.35 7.39 19.62
N SER A 181 1.65 7.43 18.51
CA SER A 181 0.44 6.63 18.28
C SER A 181 0.70 5.56 17.23
N VAL A 182 0.41 4.31 17.58
CA VAL A 182 0.31 3.19 16.62
C VAL A 182 -1.16 2.86 16.45
N PHE A 183 -1.59 2.70 15.20
CA PHE A 183 -2.94 2.31 14.87
C PHE A 183 -2.89 0.90 14.28
N VAL A 184 -3.61 -0.02 14.91
CA VAL A 184 -3.79 -1.38 14.43
C VAL A 184 -5.15 -1.45 13.77
N HIS A 185 -5.16 -1.71 12.48
CA HIS A 185 -6.34 -1.91 11.67
C HIS A 185 -6.67 -3.40 11.64
N LEU A 186 -7.76 -3.78 12.28
CA LEU A 186 -8.28 -5.14 12.33
C LEU A 186 -9.22 -5.35 11.15
N LEU A 187 -8.75 -6.07 10.13
CA LEU A 187 -9.44 -6.29 8.85
C LEU A 187 -10.32 -7.55 8.88
N ASN A 188 -10.01 -8.49 9.78
CA ASN A 188 -10.79 -9.70 10.00
C ASN A 188 -11.56 -9.59 11.32
N PRO A 189 -12.89 -9.40 11.31
CA PRO A 189 -13.68 -9.25 12.51
C PRO A 189 -13.78 -10.53 13.37
N SER A 190 -13.37 -11.69 12.86
CA SER A 190 -13.36 -12.95 13.62
C SER A 190 -12.20 -13.09 14.58
N VAL A 191 -11.17 -12.24 14.49
CA VAL A 191 -10.02 -12.27 15.41
C VAL A 191 -10.44 -11.86 16.81
N GLU A 192 -10.16 -12.67 17.80
CA GLU A 192 -10.44 -12.40 19.21
C GLU A 192 -9.22 -11.87 19.98
N ILE A 193 -8.02 -12.24 19.53
CA ILE A 193 -6.74 -11.79 20.10
C ILE A 193 -5.82 -11.37 18.97
N ILE A 194 -5.35 -10.12 19.00
CA ILE A 194 -4.25 -9.67 18.15
C ILE A 194 -2.96 -10.11 18.83
N HIS A 195 -2.21 -10.97 18.17
CA HIS A 195 -0.90 -11.43 18.65
C HIS A 195 0.21 -10.97 17.71
N ALA A 196 1.27 -10.42 18.31
CA ALA A 196 2.51 -10.09 17.61
C ALA A 196 3.68 -10.50 18.49
N ASP A 197 4.63 -11.21 17.90
CA ASP A 197 5.83 -11.66 18.60
C ASP A 197 6.60 -10.46 19.20
N GLU A 198 7.76 -10.18 18.87
CA GLU A 198 8.48 -9.04 19.43
C GLU A 198 7.94 -7.69 18.91
N VAL A 199 7.38 -6.86 19.83
CA VAL A 199 7.02 -5.47 19.55
C VAL A 199 7.95 -4.55 20.35
N PRO A 200 8.99 -3.96 19.74
CA PRO A 200 10.04 -3.25 20.44
C PRO A 200 9.59 -1.84 20.88
N VAL A 201 8.41 -1.74 21.50
CA VAL A 201 7.86 -0.46 21.95
C VAL A 201 7.37 -0.52 23.40
N ARG A 202 7.51 0.60 24.11
CA ARG A 202 6.98 0.75 25.48
C ARG A 202 5.56 1.31 25.40
N ILE A 203 4.58 0.49 25.74
CA ILE A 203 3.16 0.83 25.69
C ILE A 203 2.74 1.57 26.96
N LYS A 204 2.02 2.69 26.80
CA LYS A 204 1.35 3.42 27.86
C LYS A 204 -0.09 2.93 28.05
N GLY A 205 -0.77 2.61 26.95
CA GLY A 205 -2.13 2.08 26.98
C GLY A 205 -2.62 1.72 25.57
N ILE A 206 -3.65 0.88 25.51
CA ILE A 206 -4.29 0.43 24.29
C ILE A 206 -5.78 0.71 24.41
N TYR A 207 -6.38 1.23 23.34
CA TYR A 207 -7.76 1.69 23.33
C TYR A 207 -8.45 1.31 22.02
N ASP A 208 -9.73 0.97 22.10
CA ASP A 208 -10.61 1.05 20.92
C ASP A 208 -10.70 2.50 20.46
N MET A 209 -10.37 2.78 19.23
CA MET A 209 -10.31 4.15 18.73
C MET A 209 -11.70 4.82 18.67
N LYS A 210 -12.75 4.04 18.37
CA LYS A 210 -14.12 4.55 18.20
C LYS A 210 -14.77 4.94 19.52
N THR A 211 -14.62 4.11 20.55
CA THR A 211 -15.27 4.29 21.85
C THR A 211 -14.33 4.88 22.91
N ASN A 212 -13.03 4.91 22.64
CA ASN A 212 -11.96 5.22 23.59
C ASN A 212 -11.94 4.26 24.80
N THR A 213 -12.53 3.09 24.68
CA THR A 213 -12.51 2.05 25.71
C THR A 213 -11.12 1.45 25.83
N LYS A 214 -10.58 1.39 27.05
CA LYS A 214 -9.28 0.77 27.31
C LYS A 214 -9.37 -0.74 27.16
N LEU A 215 -8.42 -1.32 26.43
CA LEU A 215 -8.35 -2.76 26.16
C LEU A 215 -7.37 -3.46 27.13
N THR A 216 -7.67 -4.73 27.40
CA THR A 216 -6.77 -5.62 28.13
C THR A 216 -5.67 -6.09 27.18
N TYR A 217 -4.44 -6.08 27.63
CA TYR A 217 -3.30 -6.56 26.85
C TYR A 217 -2.21 -7.13 27.75
N ARG A 218 -1.38 -7.98 27.19
CA ARG A 218 -0.13 -8.47 27.74
C ARG A 218 1.01 -8.09 26.77
N ASN A 219 2.11 -7.61 27.32
CA ASN A 219 3.33 -7.31 26.56
C ASN A 219 4.53 -7.76 27.41
N ASP A 220 5.08 -8.91 27.09
CA ASP A 220 6.15 -9.59 27.81
C ASP A 220 7.12 -10.31 26.85
N SER A 221 7.94 -11.23 27.37
CA SER A 221 8.89 -12.03 26.58
C SER A 221 8.24 -12.93 25.54
N PHE A 222 6.92 -13.15 25.59
CA PHE A 222 6.15 -13.91 24.61
C PHE A 222 5.47 -13.02 23.55
N GLY A 223 5.76 -11.71 23.58
CA GLY A 223 5.22 -10.75 22.65
C GLY A 223 4.04 -9.94 23.18
N LEU A 224 3.35 -9.26 22.26
CA LEU A 224 2.16 -8.46 22.52
C LEU A 224 0.91 -9.30 22.21
N ALA A 225 -0.01 -9.38 23.18
CA ALA A 225 -1.34 -9.95 22.98
C ALA A 225 -2.39 -8.92 23.41
N ILE A 226 -3.33 -8.58 22.53
CA ILE A 226 -4.41 -7.61 22.79
C ILE A 226 -5.74 -8.36 22.67
N ASP A 227 -6.52 -8.34 23.74
CA ASP A 227 -7.88 -8.93 23.76
C ASP A 227 -8.86 -7.97 23.08
N VAL A 228 -9.40 -8.40 21.94
CA VAL A 228 -10.41 -7.68 21.15
C VAL A 228 -11.72 -8.46 21.05
N SER A 229 -11.88 -9.54 21.85
CA SER A 229 -13.05 -10.43 21.82
C SER A 229 -14.36 -9.72 22.16
N LYS A 230 -14.30 -8.70 23.02
CA LYS A 230 -15.46 -7.93 23.49
C LYS A 230 -15.74 -6.67 22.68
N LEU A 231 -14.96 -6.37 21.64
CA LEU A 231 -15.19 -5.19 20.80
C LEU A 231 -16.39 -5.40 19.87
N ALA A 232 -17.19 -4.36 19.72
CA ALA A 232 -18.13 -4.25 18.62
C ALA A 232 -17.34 -3.97 17.33
N LYS A 233 -17.02 -5.05 16.62
CA LYS A 233 -16.17 -4.98 15.42
C LYS A 233 -16.96 -4.51 14.23
N ASP A 234 -16.36 -3.59 13.46
CA ASP A 234 -16.88 -3.16 12.18
C ASP A 234 -16.49 -4.19 11.09
N ASP A 235 -17.35 -4.37 10.10
CA ASP A 235 -17.08 -5.33 9.02
C ASP A 235 -15.98 -4.87 8.06
N ILE A 236 -15.75 -3.56 7.96
CA ILE A 236 -14.69 -2.99 7.10
C ILE A 236 -13.38 -2.92 7.87
N ASP A 237 -13.36 -2.20 9.00
CA ASP A 237 -12.14 -1.95 9.76
C ASP A 237 -12.47 -1.58 11.21
N THR A 238 -11.81 -2.23 12.15
CA THR A 238 -11.86 -1.86 13.57
C THR A 238 -10.47 -1.36 13.99
N VAL A 239 -10.38 -0.08 14.35
CA VAL A 239 -9.09 0.54 14.66
C VAL A 239 -8.79 0.52 16.15
N ILE A 240 -7.66 -0.07 16.52
CA ILE A 240 -7.12 -0.08 17.87
C ILE A 240 -5.97 0.94 17.95
N LYS A 241 -6.04 1.85 18.88
CA LYS A 241 -4.98 2.85 19.14
C LYS A 241 -4.09 2.40 20.26
N ILE A 242 -2.79 2.26 19.98
CA ILE A 242 -1.74 2.04 20.98
C ILE A 242 -1.04 3.38 21.23
N VAL A 243 -0.98 3.79 22.48
CA VAL A 243 -0.24 4.99 22.92
C VAL A 243 1.11 4.57 23.47
N LEU A 244 2.19 5.10 22.92
CA LEU A 244 3.55 4.82 23.33
C LEU A 244 4.01 5.78 24.46
N ARG A 245 4.99 5.37 25.23
CA ARG A 245 5.63 6.20 26.28
C ARG A 245 6.58 7.24 25.72
#